data_da8bbe857614a99d77fcf5b952fd1254
#
_entry.id   da8bbe857614a99d77fcf5b952fd1254
#
_cell.length_a   1.000
_cell.length_b   1.000
_cell.length_c   1.000
_cell.angle_alpha   90.00
_cell.angle_beta   90.00
_cell.angle_gamma   90.00
#
_symmetry.space_group_name_H-M   'P 1'
#
loop_
_entity.id
_entity.type
_entity.pdbx_description
1 polymer ?
#
loop_
_entity_poly.entity_id
_entity_poly.type
_entity_poly.pdbx_seq_one_letter_code
_entity_poly.pdbx_strand_id
1 'polypeptide(L)'
;LDSPQKDKGKPWIDPASSDTREYLSSLSGEIAQAGFEYIISTNVEYPAFSENALNEIGESVTDSDRYLNLIDIVNSMNKTAEDKGSKMWIEISAYDMLTGTCEAFQPILLNTQKYVLKIDLSKFNSEIVCNGKKIDFSSMTISEKIKTICEETENSIYKTSFIPEITSLTLTNQQIETIFSTFEEMKYDSFIIR
;
A
#
# COMPACT_ATOMS: atom_id res chain seq x y z
N LEU A 1 -1.37 -20.98 -5.28
CA LEU A 1 -1.55 -20.51 -6.66
C LEU A 1 -0.26 -19.87 -7.15
N ASP A 2 0.26 -20.34 -8.28
CA ASP A 2 1.39 -19.66 -8.89
C ASP A 2 0.88 -18.35 -9.49
N SER A 3 1.49 -17.26 -9.11
CA SER A 3 1.26 -15.99 -9.81
C SER A 3 1.84 -16.10 -11.22
N PRO A 4 1.00 -16.15 -12.22
CA PRO A 4 1.49 -16.54 -13.50
C PRO A 4 2.03 -15.40 -14.24
N GLN A 5 2.85 -14.94 -14.01
CA GLN A 5 3.57 -14.43 -14.74
C GLN A 5 4.12 -13.23 -14.87
N LYS A 6 3.63 -12.17 -14.43
CA LYS A 6 4.20 -10.84 -14.38
C LYS A 6 5.15 -10.70 -13.21
N ASP A 7 4.95 -11.47 -12.16
CA ASP A 7 5.84 -11.53 -11.00
C ASP A 7 6.91 -12.62 -11.10
N LYS A 8 7.30 -13.00 -12.32
CA LYS A 8 8.38 -13.97 -12.55
C LYS A 8 8.19 -15.31 -11.86
N GLY A 9 6.95 -15.78 -11.78
CA GLY A 9 6.63 -17.09 -11.21
C GLY A 9 6.77 -17.16 -9.69
N LYS A 10 6.68 -16.06 -8.98
CA LYS A 10 6.60 -16.09 -7.52
C LYS A 10 5.26 -16.63 -7.09
N PRO A 11 5.22 -17.57 -6.14
CA PRO A 11 3.97 -18.07 -5.62
C PRO A 11 3.21 -16.93 -4.92
N TRP A 12 1.92 -16.90 -5.14
CA TRP A 12 1.02 -15.96 -4.50
C TRP A 12 -0.02 -16.72 -3.67
N ILE A 13 -0.30 -16.22 -2.47
CA ILE A 13 -1.19 -16.90 -1.53
C ILE A 13 -2.64 -16.53 -1.89
N ASP A 14 -3.52 -17.53 -1.95
CA ASP A 14 -4.93 -17.34 -2.27
C ASP A 14 -5.70 -16.72 -1.08
N PRO A 15 -6.20 -15.48 -1.20
CA PRO A 15 -6.95 -14.84 -0.10
C PRO A 15 -8.34 -15.44 0.13
N ALA A 16 -8.87 -16.22 -0.81
CA ALA A 16 -10.15 -16.90 -0.62
C ALA A 16 -10.02 -18.14 0.29
N SER A 17 -8.79 -18.64 0.47
CA SER A 17 -8.53 -19.82 1.31
C SER A 17 -8.62 -19.49 2.80
N SER A 18 -9.41 -20.29 3.54
CA SER A 18 -9.47 -20.24 5.01
C SER A 18 -8.12 -20.53 5.65
N ASP A 19 -7.36 -21.48 5.08
CA ASP A 19 -6.05 -21.87 5.60
C ASP A 19 -5.05 -20.71 5.46
N THR A 20 -5.12 -19.97 4.35
CA THR A 20 -4.33 -18.76 4.15
C THR A 20 -4.65 -17.70 5.21
N ARG A 21 -5.93 -17.48 5.48
CA ARG A 21 -6.37 -16.52 6.50
C ARG A 21 -5.88 -16.92 7.89
N GLU A 22 -6.02 -18.18 8.25
CA GLU A 22 -5.57 -18.71 9.54
C GLU A 22 -4.05 -18.58 9.67
N TYR A 23 -3.30 -18.97 8.63
CA TYR A 23 -1.85 -18.87 8.61
C TYR A 23 -1.36 -17.44 8.78
N LEU A 24 -1.86 -16.51 7.97
CA LEU A 24 -1.43 -15.10 8.03
C LEU A 24 -1.83 -14.42 9.33
N SER A 25 -3.01 -14.75 9.86
CA SER A 25 -3.44 -14.24 11.17
C SER A 25 -2.56 -14.79 12.30
N SER A 26 -2.24 -16.08 12.30
CA SER A 26 -1.29 -16.66 13.26
C SER A 26 0.07 -16.01 13.18
N LEU A 27 0.60 -15.84 11.97
CA LEU A 27 1.89 -15.19 11.74
C LEU A 27 1.92 -13.75 12.30
N SER A 28 0.86 -12.97 12.06
CA SER A 28 0.77 -11.61 12.61
C SER A 28 0.74 -11.62 14.14
N GLY A 29 0.08 -12.60 14.74
CA GLY A 29 0.06 -12.81 16.18
C GLY A 29 1.42 -13.22 16.76
N GLU A 30 2.16 -14.08 16.07
CA GLU A 30 3.53 -14.47 16.47
C GLU A 30 4.49 -13.28 16.42
N ILE A 31 4.42 -12.45 15.37
CA ILE A 31 5.22 -11.24 15.25
C ILE A 31 4.88 -10.27 16.40
N ALA A 32 3.60 -10.09 16.70
CA ALA A 32 3.16 -9.25 17.82
C ALA A 32 3.69 -9.77 19.16
N GLN A 33 3.64 -11.09 19.40
CA GLN A 33 4.20 -11.71 20.61
C GLN A 33 5.71 -11.57 20.74
N ALA A 34 6.43 -11.39 19.63
CA ALA A 34 7.85 -11.11 19.64
C ALA A 34 8.19 -9.69 20.15
N GLY A 35 7.17 -8.87 20.45
CA GLY A 35 7.32 -7.57 21.10
C GLY A 35 7.44 -6.38 20.15
N PHE A 36 7.07 -6.54 18.89
CA PHE A 36 7.02 -5.42 17.96
C PHE A 36 5.77 -4.57 18.25
N GLU A 37 5.96 -3.28 18.47
CA GLU A 37 4.85 -2.34 18.70
C GLU A 37 4.07 -2.06 17.41
N TYR A 38 4.80 -1.98 16.28
CA TYR A 38 4.24 -1.69 14.96
C TYR A 38 4.64 -2.77 13.96
N ILE A 39 3.68 -3.20 13.17
CA ILE A 39 3.86 -4.17 12.09
C ILE A 39 3.38 -3.49 10.80
N ILE A 40 4.22 -3.46 9.77
CA ILE A 40 3.84 -2.93 8.46
C ILE A 40 3.66 -4.11 7.50
N SER A 41 2.44 -4.31 7.01
CA SER A 41 2.17 -5.29 5.97
C SER A 41 2.31 -4.64 4.60
N THR A 42 3.16 -5.21 3.76
CA THR A 42 3.47 -4.71 2.41
C THR A 42 2.96 -5.66 1.35
N ASN A 43 2.81 -5.16 0.13
CA ASN A 43 2.33 -5.94 -1.02
C ASN A 43 0.96 -6.60 -0.78
N VAL A 44 0.06 -5.87 -0.13
CA VAL A 44 -1.30 -6.30 0.16
C VAL A 44 -2.21 -5.92 -1.02
N GLU A 45 -1.83 -6.35 -2.22
CA GLU A 45 -2.51 -6.05 -3.47
C GLU A 45 -2.61 -7.32 -4.30
N TYR A 46 -3.67 -7.45 -5.09
CA TYR A 46 -3.70 -8.50 -6.09
C TYR A 46 -2.67 -8.22 -7.18
N PRO A 47 -1.88 -9.21 -7.58
CA PRO A 47 -1.00 -9.05 -8.72
C PRO A 47 -1.84 -8.86 -9.99
N ALA A 48 -1.30 -8.16 -10.97
CA ALA A 48 -1.90 -8.08 -12.29
C ALA A 48 -1.84 -9.47 -12.96
N PHE A 49 -2.91 -10.25 -12.82
CA PHE A 49 -3.01 -11.56 -13.45
C PHE A 49 -3.09 -11.45 -14.98
N SER A 50 -2.49 -12.43 -15.67
CA SER A 50 -2.77 -12.61 -17.11
C SER A 50 -4.16 -13.17 -17.31
N GLU A 51 -4.74 -12.99 -18.52
CA GLU A 51 -6.04 -13.57 -18.86
C GLU A 51 -6.07 -15.10 -18.65
N ASN A 52 -4.98 -15.80 -18.94
CA ASN A 52 -4.90 -17.24 -18.73
C ASN A 52 -4.97 -17.61 -17.25
N ALA A 53 -4.37 -16.82 -16.39
CA ALA A 53 -4.41 -17.04 -14.96
C ALA A 53 -5.77 -16.75 -14.33
N LEU A 54 -6.45 -15.73 -14.83
CA LEU A 54 -7.84 -15.46 -14.43
C LEU A 54 -8.77 -16.62 -14.83
N ASN A 55 -8.52 -17.24 -15.98
CA ASN A 55 -9.25 -18.42 -16.43
C ASN A 55 -8.96 -19.66 -15.57
N GLU A 56 -7.75 -19.79 -15.02
CA GLU A 56 -7.37 -20.90 -14.12
C GLU A 56 -7.93 -20.72 -12.69
N ILE A 57 -8.02 -19.49 -12.22
CA ILE A 57 -8.62 -19.15 -10.91
C ILE A 57 -10.14 -19.38 -10.92
N GLY A 58 -10.72 -19.43 -12.12
CA GLY A 58 -12.13 -19.74 -12.36
C GLY A 58 -13.05 -18.49 -12.32
N GLU A 59 -14.14 -18.58 -13.07
CA GLU A 59 -15.17 -17.55 -13.14
C GLU A 59 -15.91 -17.33 -11.79
N SER A 60 -15.62 -18.16 -10.79
CA SER A 60 -16.28 -18.11 -9.49
C SER A 60 -15.78 -16.98 -8.57
N VAL A 61 -14.67 -16.34 -8.90
CA VAL A 61 -14.13 -15.24 -8.09
C VAL A 61 -14.36 -13.93 -8.81
N THR A 62 -15.50 -13.30 -8.52
CA THR A 62 -15.79 -11.95 -9.03
C THR A 62 -14.78 -10.94 -8.49
N ASP A 63 -14.65 -9.78 -9.13
CA ASP A 63 -13.80 -8.69 -8.63
C ASP A 63 -14.19 -8.26 -7.21
N SER A 64 -15.51 -8.28 -6.92
CA SER A 64 -16.02 -8.00 -5.59
C SER A 64 -15.57 -9.04 -4.55
N ASP A 65 -15.58 -10.32 -4.89
CA ASP A 65 -15.18 -11.38 -3.97
C ASP A 65 -13.68 -11.36 -3.69
N ARG A 66 -12.86 -11.13 -4.72
CA ARG A 66 -11.41 -10.94 -4.55
C ARG A 66 -11.12 -9.83 -3.57
N TYR A 67 -11.81 -8.73 -3.74
CA TYR A 67 -11.70 -7.56 -2.93
C TYR A 67 -12.07 -7.81 -1.47
N LEU A 68 -13.23 -8.41 -1.23
CA LEU A 68 -13.69 -8.73 0.12
C LEU A 68 -12.79 -9.74 0.81
N ASN A 69 -12.33 -10.76 0.12
CA ASN A 69 -11.40 -11.75 0.67
C ASN A 69 -10.08 -11.11 1.14
N LEU A 70 -9.54 -10.16 0.37
CA LEU A 70 -8.33 -9.45 0.76
C LEU A 70 -8.55 -8.58 2.00
N ILE A 71 -9.67 -7.86 2.05
CA ILE A 71 -10.06 -7.04 3.21
C ILE A 71 -10.24 -7.92 4.46
N ASP A 72 -10.88 -9.06 4.33
CA ASP A 72 -11.12 -9.98 5.43
C ASP A 72 -9.81 -10.53 6.01
N ILE A 73 -8.85 -10.88 5.16
CA ILE A 73 -7.53 -11.32 5.62
C ILE A 73 -6.84 -10.20 6.38
N VAL A 74 -6.76 -9.01 5.80
CA VAL A 74 -6.09 -7.86 6.41
C VAL A 74 -6.72 -7.51 7.76
N ASN A 75 -8.05 -7.47 7.83
CA ASN A 75 -8.75 -7.18 9.06
C ASN A 75 -8.55 -8.28 10.12
N SER A 76 -8.47 -9.55 9.70
CA SER A 76 -8.16 -10.68 10.60
C SER A 76 -6.74 -10.59 11.17
N MET A 77 -5.76 -10.29 10.32
CA MET A 77 -4.37 -10.08 10.73
C MET A 77 -4.26 -8.92 11.71
N ASN A 78 -4.90 -7.78 11.38
CA ASN A 78 -4.88 -6.58 12.22
C ASN A 78 -5.49 -6.87 13.60
N LYS A 79 -6.66 -7.50 13.63
CA LYS A 79 -7.31 -7.89 14.89
C LYS A 79 -6.43 -8.80 15.74
N THR A 80 -5.78 -9.79 15.14
CA THR A 80 -4.89 -10.71 15.86
C THR A 80 -3.65 -10.00 16.42
N ALA A 81 -3.09 -9.05 15.68
CA ALA A 81 -1.97 -8.24 16.14
C ALA A 81 -2.39 -7.32 17.30
N GLU A 82 -3.56 -6.66 17.19
CA GLU A 82 -4.10 -5.77 18.22
C GLU A 82 -4.41 -6.54 19.52
N ASP A 83 -4.98 -7.72 19.44
CA ASP A 83 -5.26 -8.61 20.60
C ASP A 83 -3.96 -9.00 21.35
N LYS A 84 -2.80 -8.85 20.73
CA LYS A 84 -1.47 -9.07 21.31
C LYS A 84 -0.72 -7.78 21.66
N GLY A 85 -1.36 -6.62 21.49
CA GLY A 85 -0.80 -5.32 21.85
C GLY A 85 0.02 -4.60 20.77
N SER A 86 0.06 -5.14 19.55
CA SER A 86 0.71 -4.51 18.40
C SER A 86 -0.29 -3.74 17.55
N LYS A 87 0.20 -2.74 16.80
CA LYS A 87 -0.58 -2.02 15.79
C LYS A 87 -0.12 -2.46 14.41
N MET A 88 -1.06 -2.83 13.55
CA MET A 88 -0.74 -3.18 12.17
C MET A 88 -1.13 -2.05 11.22
N TRP A 89 -0.20 -1.67 10.37
CA TRP A 89 -0.39 -0.69 9.31
C TRP A 89 -0.23 -1.36 7.95
N ILE A 90 -0.92 -0.85 6.96
CA ILE A 90 -0.89 -1.37 5.60
C ILE A 90 -0.16 -0.38 4.70
N GLU A 91 0.83 -0.88 3.96
CA GLU A 91 1.49 -0.10 2.91
C GLU A 91 0.59 -0.01 1.68
N ILE A 92 0.37 1.18 1.17
CA ILE A 92 -0.43 1.46 -0.02
C ILE A 92 0.39 2.32 -0.97
N SER A 93 0.39 1.95 -2.25
CA SER A 93 1.03 2.75 -3.29
C SER A 93 0.28 4.06 -3.53
N ALA A 94 0.96 5.19 -3.33
CA ALA A 94 0.41 6.52 -3.63
C ALA A 94 0.02 6.63 -5.11
N TYR A 95 0.86 6.11 -6.00
CA TYR A 95 0.59 6.13 -7.43
C TYR A 95 -0.70 5.39 -7.79
N ASP A 96 -0.85 4.16 -7.32
CA ASP A 96 -1.99 3.33 -7.66
C ASP A 96 -3.28 3.89 -7.05
N MET A 97 -3.21 4.42 -5.83
CA MET A 97 -4.33 5.08 -5.19
C MET A 97 -4.78 6.35 -5.93
N LEU A 98 -3.83 7.22 -6.30
CA LEU A 98 -4.14 8.50 -6.95
C LEU A 98 -4.59 8.35 -8.40
N THR A 99 -4.08 7.34 -9.12
CA THR A 99 -4.45 7.06 -10.51
C THR A 99 -5.68 6.15 -10.64
N GLY A 100 -6.14 5.57 -9.54
CA GLY A 100 -7.27 4.63 -9.56
C GLY A 100 -6.91 3.27 -10.16
N THR A 101 -5.62 2.93 -10.23
CA THR A 101 -5.15 1.62 -10.73
C THR A 101 -5.18 0.52 -9.66
N CYS A 102 -5.47 0.89 -8.42
CA CYS A 102 -5.66 -0.04 -7.31
C CYS A 102 -7.07 -0.64 -7.37
N GLU A 103 -7.30 -1.54 -8.32
CA GLU A 103 -8.62 -2.12 -8.58
C GLU A 103 -9.17 -2.95 -7.43
N ALA A 104 -8.29 -3.44 -6.57
CA ALA A 104 -8.66 -4.43 -5.57
C ALA A 104 -8.66 -3.91 -4.13
N PHE A 105 -8.46 -2.61 -3.90
CA PHE A 105 -8.21 -2.14 -2.56
C PHE A 105 -8.89 -0.80 -2.24
N GLN A 106 -9.91 -0.82 -1.37
CA GLN A 106 -10.48 0.40 -0.82
C GLN A 106 -10.05 0.57 0.64
N PRO A 107 -9.09 1.44 0.91
CA PRO A 107 -8.56 1.64 2.26
C PRO A 107 -9.62 1.89 3.33
N ILE A 108 -10.72 2.52 2.95
CA ILE A 108 -11.83 2.85 3.87
C ILE A 108 -12.49 1.62 4.53
N LEU A 109 -12.36 0.44 3.91
CA LEU A 109 -12.92 -0.80 4.44
C LEU A 109 -11.95 -1.54 5.37
N LEU A 110 -10.72 -1.04 5.51
CA LEU A 110 -9.75 -1.65 6.40
C LEU A 110 -9.91 -1.12 7.82
N ASN A 111 -9.92 -2.05 8.74
CA ASN A 111 -9.90 -1.73 10.16
C ASN A 111 -8.46 -1.47 10.65
N THR A 112 -7.82 -0.45 10.08
CA THR A 112 -6.49 0.01 10.50
C THR A 112 -6.53 1.48 10.90
N GLN A 113 -5.68 1.83 11.86
CA GLN A 113 -5.63 3.22 12.36
C GLN A 113 -4.86 4.15 11.42
N LYS A 114 -3.88 3.61 10.71
CA LYS A 114 -3.02 4.36 9.78
C LYS A 114 -2.57 3.50 8.62
N TYR A 115 -2.27 4.18 7.50
CA TYR A 115 -1.61 3.58 6.35
C TYR A 115 -0.18 4.06 6.26
N VAL A 116 0.67 3.27 5.61
CA VAL A 116 1.95 3.72 5.11
C VAL A 116 1.75 4.06 3.63
N LEU A 117 1.86 5.33 3.29
CA LEU A 117 1.70 5.81 1.93
C LEU A 117 3.04 5.74 1.20
N LYS A 118 3.22 4.70 0.40
CA LYS A 118 4.44 4.48 -0.37
C LYS A 118 4.50 5.42 -1.57
N ILE A 119 5.43 6.33 -1.55
CA ILE A 119 5.71 7.30 -2.60
C ILE A 119 6.98 6.86 -3.35
N ASP A 120 6.80 6.17 -4.46
CA ASP A 120 7.87 5.88 -5.41
C ASP A 120 8.04 7.07 -6.35
N LEU A 121 9.03 7.92 -6.06
CA LEU A 121 9.28 9.14 -6.84
C LEU A 121 9.54 8.87 -8.34
N SER A 122 9.98 7.67 -8.70
CA SER A 122 10.23 7.30 -10.09
C SER A 122 8.94 7.18 -10.93
N LYS A 123 7.81 6.94 -10.29
CA LYS A 123 6.50 6.88 -10.94
C LYS A 123 5.92 8.27 -11.24
N PHE A 124 6.45 9.33 -10.63
CA PHE A 124 5.95 10.71 -10.74
C PHE A 124 6.91 11.58 -11.57
N ASN A 125 7.15 11.19 -12.82
CA ASN A 125 8.08 11.88 -13.73
C ASN A 125 7.44 12.37 -15.04
N SER A 126 6.13 12.30 -15.16
CA SER A 126 5.38 12.74 -16.35
C SER A 126 4.03 13.33 -15.92
N GLU A 127 3.22 13.73 -16.90
CA GLU A 127 1.80 14.05 -16.64
C GLU A 127 1.07 12.76 -16.28
N ILE A 128 0.34 12.78 -15.16
CA ILE A 128 -0.54 11.69 -14.73
C ILE A 128 -1.92 12.26 -14.34
N VAL A 129 -2.94 11.41 -14.39
CA VAL A 129 -4.27 11.75 -13.92
C VAL A 129 -4.40 11.30 -12.47
N CYS A 130 -4.46 12.25 -11.55
CA CYS A 130 -4.66 12.02 -10.12
C CYS A 130 -6.06 12.47 -9.72
N ASN A 131 -6.88 11.60 -9.16
CA ASN A 131 -8.25 11.93 -8.74
C ASN A 131 -9.07 12.65 -9.84
N GLY A 132 -8.87 12.27 -11.11
CA GLY A 132 -9.52 12.88 -12.26
C GLY A 132 -8.93 14.21 -12.75
N LYS A 133 -7.85 14.72 -12.12
CA LYS A 133 -7.13 15.93 -12.53
C LYS A 133 -5.82 15.55 -13.21
N LYS A 134 -5.46 16.27 -14.26
CA LYS A 134 -4.14 16.15 -14.89
C LYS A 134 -3.12 16.97 -14.11
N ILE A 135 -2.06 16.33 -13.67
CA ILE A 135 -0.94 16.96 -12.95
C ILE A 135 0.36 16.59 -13.66
N ASP A 136 1.11 17.59 -14.06
CA ASP A 136 2.43 17.39 -14.68
C ASP A 136 3.54 17.44 -13.63
N PHE A 137 4.07 16.27 -13.31
CA PHE A 137 5.17 16.12 -12.36
C PHE A 137 6.56 16.26 -13.00
N SER A 138 6.65 16.38 -14.33
CA SER A 138 7.94 16.33 -15.06
C SER A 138 8.88 17.48 -14.69
N SER A 139 8.34 18.66 -14.40
CA SER A 139 9.09 19.86 -14.06
C SER A 139 9.20 20.13 -12.55
N MET A 140 8.55 19.32 -11.73
CA MET A 140 8.53 19.52 -10.28
C MET A 140 9.83 19.06 -9.62
N THR A 141 10.28 19.82 -8.64
CA THR A 141 11.32 19.41 -7.69
C THR A 141 10.83 18.27 -6.80
N ILE A 142 11.73 17.59 -6.09
CA ILE A 142 11.38 16.54 -5.14
C ILE A 142 10.39 17.06 -4.07
N SER A 143 10.66 18.25 -3.53
CA SER A 143 9.79 18.88 -2.53
C SER A 143 8.38 19.14 -3.07
N GLU A 144 8.27 19.71 -4.27
CA GLU A 144 6.97 19.96 -4.91
C GLU A 144 6.22 18.67 -5.19
N LYS A 145 6.90 17.62 -5.68
CA LYS A 145 6.29 16.30 -5.90
C LYS A 145 5.70 15.72 -4.61
N ILE A 146 6.49 15.71 -3.53
CA ILE A 146 6.05 15.18 -2.23
C ILE A 146 4.85 15.96 -1.72
N LYS A 147 4.89 17.30 -1.74
CA LYS A 147 3.78 18.15 -1.30
C LYS A 147 2.53 17.86 -2.10
N THR A 148 2.62 17.86 -3.43
CA THR A 148 1.48 17.60 -4.31
C THR A 148 0.88 16.21 -4.08
N ILE A 149 1.71 15.16 -3.96
CA ILE A 149 1.25 13.79 -3.72
C ILE A 149 0.53 13.69 -2.38
N CYS A 150 1.10 14.24 -1.33
CA CYS A 150 0.48 14.20 0.00
C CYS A 150 -0.83 14.99 0.03
N GLU A 151 -0.86 16.20 -0.55
CA GLU A 151 -2.07 17.04 -0.65
C GLU A 151 -3.19 16.36 -1.45
N GLU A 152 -2.88 15.76 -2.60
CA GLU A 152 -3.87 15.03 -3.40
C GLU A 152 -4.35 13.77 -2.67
N THR A 153 -3.50 13.12 -1.87
CA THR A 153 -3.90 12.01 -1.00
C THR A 153 -4.84 12.46 0.09
N GLU A 154 -4.53 13.55 0.79
CA GLU A 154 -5.38 14.11 1.85
C GLU A 154 -6.74 14.60 1.31
N ASN A 155 -6.76 15.09 0.08
CA ASN A 155 -7.97 15.54 -0.61
C ASN A 155 -8.76 14.42 -1.29
N SER A 156 -8.24 13.20 -1.31
CA SER A 156 -8.92 12.06 -1.91
C SER A 156 -10.15 11.64 -1.11
N ILE A 157 -11.02 10.83 -1.74
CA ILE A 157 -12.18 10.25 -1.07
C ILE A 157 -11.79 9.35 0.12
N TYR A 158 -10.55 8.94 0.19
CA TYR A 158 -10.05 8.00 1.19
C TYR A 158 -9.61 8.66 2.51
N LYS A 159 -9.59 9.96 2.64
CA LYS A 159 -9.37 10.81 3.85
C LYS A 159 -8.92 10.07 5.12
N THR A 160 -7.86 9.31 5.02
CA THR A 160 -7.34 8.52 6.12
C THR A 160 -6.03 9.09 6.62
N SER A 161 -5.71 8.86 7.86
CA SER A 161 -4.39 9.21 8.37
C SER A 161 -3.33 8.29 7.77
N PHE A 162 -2.24 8.84 7.26
CA PHE A 162 -1.15 8.06 6.70
C PHE A 162 0.22 8.55 7.19
N ILE A 163 1.20 7.69 7.07
CA ILE A 163 2.61 7.98 7.26
C ILE A 163 3.27 7.92 5.89
N PRO A 164 3.84 9.02 5.38
CA PRO A 164 4.50 9.01 4.09
C PRO A 164 5.78 8.16 4.14
N GLU A 165 5.96 7.32 3.14
CA GLU A 165 7.17 6.53 2.91
C GLU A 165 7.75 6.89 1.54
N ILE A 166 8.97 7.42 1.54
CA ILE A 166 9.70 7.66 0.30
C ILE A 166 10.52 6.44 -0.05
N THR A 167 10.28 5.89 -1.23
CA THR A 167 11.08 4.82 -1.79
C THR A 167 11.86 5.33 -3.00
N SER A 168 13.18 5.13 -2.98
CA SER A 168 14.03 5.41 -4.13
C SER A 168 15.31 4.59 -4.04
N LEU A 169 15.73 3.99 -5.14
CA LEU A 169 16.91 3.15 -5.19
C LEU A 169 18.23 3.91 -4.97
N THR A 170 18.24 5.22 -5.18
CA THR A 170 19.47 6.03 -5.09
C THR A 170 19.12 7.48 -4.72
N LEU A 171 19.08 7.77 -3.43
CA LEU A 171 18.98 9.15 -2.95
C LEU A 171 20.38 9.68 -2.58
N THR A 172 20.69 10.88 -3.05
CA THR A 172 21.86 11.62 -2.58
C THR A 172 21.58 12.22 -1.20
N ASN A 173 22.64 12.53 -0.43
CA ASN A 173 22.47 13.19 0.87
C ASN A 173 21.67 14.49 0.77
N GLN A 174 21.89 15.28 -0.28
CA GLN A 174 21.15 16.51 -0.51
C GLN A 174 19.66 16.27 -0.75
N GLN A 175 19.30 15.19 -1.47
CA GLN A 175 17.90 14.81 -1.67
C GLN A 175 17.25 14.35 -0.37
N ILE A 176 17.98 13.58 0.46
CA ILE A 176 17.52 13.16 1.78
C ILE A 176 17.25 14.39 2.66
N GLU A 177 18.17 15.35 2.73
CA GLU A 177 17.98 16.61 3.46
C GLU A 177 16.74 17.39 2.95
N THR A 178 16.55 17.43 1.62
CA THR A 178 15.36 18.05 1.01
C THR A 178 14.07 17.36 1.45
N ILE A 179 14.05 16.03 1.48
CA ILE A 179 12.89 15.24 1.91
C ILE A 179 12.57 15.53 3.39
N PHE A 180 13.59 15.51 4.26
CA PHE A 180 13.43 15.86 5.68
C PHE A 180 12.83 17.24 5.86
N SER A 181 13.44 18.27 5.25
CA SER A 181 12.96 19.64 5.34
C SER A 181 11.52 19.79 4.80
N THR A 182 11.16 19.03 3.75
CA THR A 182 9.82 19.05 3.18
C THR A 182 8.78 18.51 4.18
N PHE A 183 9.06 17.38 4.82
CA PHE A 183 8.14 16.81 5.81
C PHE A 183 8.04 17.65 7.08
N GLU A 184 9.13 18.28 7.55
CA GLU A 184 9.10 19.23 8.64
C GLU A 184 8.20 20.45 8.31
N GLU A 185 8.35 21.01 7.11
CA GLU A 185 7.52 22.13 6.63
C GLU A 185 6.03 21.73 6.56
N MET A 186 5.73 20.52 6.12
CA MET A 186 4.37 19.97 6.07
C MET A 186 3.84 19.53 7.45
N LYS A 187 4.67 19.60 8.50
CA LYS A 187 4.33 19.20 9.88
C LYS A 187 3.96 17.72 10.03
N TYR A 188 4.62 16.85 9.26
CA TYR A 188 4.51 15.42 9.50
C TYR A 188 5.39 15.03 10.70
N ASP A 189 4.78 14.44 11.73
CA ASP A 189 5.48 13.97 12.93
C ASP A 189 6.30 12.70 12.69
N SER A 190 5.97 11.97 11.63
CA SER A 190 6.59 10.68 11.30
C SER A 190 6.58 10.44 9.80
N PHE A 191 7.67 9.92 9.28
CA PHE A 191 7.82 9.48 7.90
C PHE A 191 8.88 8.38 7.80
N ILE A 192 8.91 7.67 6.67
CA ILE A 192 9.85 6.57 6.40
C ILE A 192 10.65 6.91 5.14
N ILE A 193 11.95 6.63 5.15
CA ILE A 193 12.81 6.63 3.96
C ILE A 193 13.41 5.24 3.82
N ARG A 194 13.22 4.63 2.65
CA ARG A 194 13.69 3.29 2.36
C ARG A 194 14.49 3.25 1.05
#